data_ef4ca38cba1a40a367e77d1cf30088f5
#
_entry.id   ef4ca38cba1a40a367e77d1cf30088f5
#
_cell.length_a   1.000
_cell.length_b   1.000
_cell.length_c   1.000
_cell.angle_alpha   90.00
_cell.angle_beta   90.00
_cell.angle_gamma   90.00
#
_symmetry.space_group_name_H-M   'P 1'
#
loop_
_entity.id
_entity.type
_entity.pdbx_description
1 polymer ?
#
loop_
_entity_poly.entity_id
_entity_poly.type
_entity_poly.pdbx_seq_one_letter_code
_entity_poly.pdbx_strand_id
1 'polypeptide(L)'
;MCIRDRMYFYIPNEMPNASTDKVVMKRGAKFIIFLGILTIVSAVSFHNFLHLPPMLGMMFGLGLLGLYSFYIKITHDPSSDDQKFDFFRNLSRAEWDTLLFFFGVILSVGGLGFIGYLTLVSEFLYVGLGPTLANSIVGILSAIVDNIPVMFAVITMRPEMSIDQWLLVTLTTGVGGSLLSIGSAAGVALMGQARGYYTFFGHLKWAPVIFIGYVASIYAHMLLSGLSL
;
A
#
# COMPACT_ATOMS: atom_id res chain seq x y z
N MET A 1 -3.55 -5.00 -11.67
CA MET A 1 -4.03 -5.77 -12.82
C MET A 1 -2.98 -6.81 -13.16
N CYS A 2 -3.28 -8.09 -13.26
CA CYS A 2 -2.48 -9.17 -13.87
C CYS A 2 -2.00 -10.34 -13.02
N ILE A 3 -2.11 -10.36 -11.70
CA ILE A 3 -1.89 -11.62 -10.96
C ILE A 3 -3.09 -12.56 -11.21
N ARG A 4 -4.32 -12.04 -11.21
CA ARG A 4 -5.54 -12.79 -11.45
C ARG A 4 -5.57 -13.45 -12.84
N ASP A 5 -5.14 -12.75 -13.88
CA ASP A 5 -5.29 -13.20 -15.26
C ASP A 5 -4.24 -14.26 -15.64
N ARG A 6 -3.06 -14.23 -15.00
CA ARG A 6 -2.03 -15.25 -15.16
C ARG A 6 -2.28 -16.49 -14.30
N MET A 7 -2.91 -16.34 -13.14
CA MET A 7 -3.25 -17.44 -12.23
C MET A 7 -4.47 -18.23 -12.70
N TYR A 8 -5.26 -17.73 -13.64
CA TYR A 8 -6.47 -18.39 -14.15
C TYR A 8 -6.25 -19.83 -14.61
N PHE A 9 -5.08 -20.13 -15.19
CA PHE A 9 -4.72 -21.48 -15.65
C PHE A 9 -4.23 -22.42 -14.53
N TYR A 10 -3.88 -21.89 -13.36
CA TYR A 10 -3.30 -22.64 -12.25
C TYR A 10 -4.22 -22.77 -11.04
N ILE A 11 -5.30 -21.99 -11.00
CA ILE A 11 -6.27 -22.05 -9.91
C ILE A 11 -7.29 -23.14 -10.23
N PRO A 12 -7.45 -24.17 -9.37
CA PRO A 12 -8.50 -25.16 -9.55
C PRO A 12 -9.86 -24.47 -9.53
N ASN A 13 -10.74 -24.90 -10.44
CA ASN A 13 -12.08 -24.34 -10.60
C ASN A 13 -13.01 -24.86 -9.50
N GLU A 14 -12.66 -24.61 -8.23
CA GLU A 14 -13.43 -25.00 -7.07
C GLU A 14 -14.26 -23.79 -6.60
N MET A 15 -15.56 -24.00 -6.37
CA MET A 15 -16.39 -23.00 -5.71
C MET A 15 -15.96 -22.88 -4.25
N PRO A 16 -15.54 -21.70 -3.78
CA PRO A 16 -15.28 -21.51 -2.36
C PRO A 16 -16.56 -21.79 -1.57
N ASN A 17 -16.45 -22.55 -0.49
CA ASN A 17 -17.55 -22.70 0.47
C ASN A 17 -17.85 -21.32 1.08
N ALA A 18 -18.72 -20.58 0.44
CA ALA A 18 -19.19 -19.33 0.98
C ALA A 18 -20.02 -19.63 2.23
N SER A 19 -19.61 -19.07 3.37
CA SER A 19 -20.47 -19.06 4.54
C SER A 19 -21.80 -18.39 4.16
N THR A 20 -22.90 -19.10 4.32
CA THR A 20 -24.26 -18.63 4.02
C THR A 20 -24.79 -17.64 5.06
N ASP A 21 -23.93 -17.08 5.89
CA ASP A 21 -24.31 -16.08 6.88
C ASP A 21 -24.81 -14.83 6.17
N LYS A 22 -26.11 -14.59 6.26
CA LYS A 22 -26.73 -13.37 5.72
C LYS A 22 -26.14 -12.17 6.49
N VAL A 23 -25.31 -11.40 5.82
CA VAL A 23 -24.80 -10.15 6.38
C VAL A 23 -25.95 -9.15 6.49
N VAL A 24 -26.42 -8.93 7.72
CA VAL A 24 -27.43 -7.92 8.01
C VAL A 24 -26.75 -6.56 8.10
N MET A 25 -27.16 -5.65 7.22
CA MET A 25 -26.64 -4.27 7.22
C MET A 25 -27.14 -3.52 8.46
N LYS A 26 -26.22 -3.06 9.30
CA LYS A 26 -26.53 -2.27 10.49
C LYS A 26 -27.10 -0.89 10.11
N ARG A 27 -27.89 -0.29 11.02
CA ARG A 27 -28.44 1.06 10.86
C ARG A 27 -27.30 2.06 10.58
N GLY A 28 -27.43 2.86 9.53
CA GLY A 28 -26.46 3.89 9.16
C GLY A 28 -25.29 3.41 8.29
N ALA A 29 -25.15 2.09 8.02
CA ALA A 29 -24.05 1.55 7.23
C ALA A 29 -23.93 2.20 5.84
N LYS A 30 -25.04 2.43 5.14
CA LYS A 30 -25.05 3.09 3.82
C LYS A 30 -24.49 4.52 3.87
N PHE A 31 -24.79 5.25 4.94
CA PHE A 31 -24.27 6.61 5.11
C PHE A 31 -22.78 6.61 5.45
N ILE A 32 -22.30 5.62 6.21
CA ILE A 32 -20.86 5.44 6.48
C ILE A 32 -20.11 5.15 5.18
N ILE A 33 -20.66 4.32 4.30
CA ILE A 33 -20.07 4.05 2.97
C ILE A 33 -20.02 5.35 2.15
N PHE A 34 -21.11 6.14 2.15
CA PHE A 34 -21.13 7.44 1.48
C PHE A 34 -20.06 8.40 2.03
N LEU A 35 -19.91 8.49 3.36
CA LEU A 35 -18.86 9.27 3.99
C LEU A 35 -17.45 8.79 3.61
N GLY A 36 -17.26 7.48 3.47
CA GLY A 36 -15.99 6.92 3.01
C GLY A 36 -15.66 7.38 1.57
N ILE A 37 -16.63 7.30 0.67
CA ILE A 37 -16.47 7.80 -0.71
C ILE A 37 -16.19 9.31 -0.71
N LEU A 38 -16.95 10.08 0.07
CA LEU A 38 -16.76 11.53 0.21
C LEU A 38 -15.36 11.86 0.73
N THR A 39 -14.82 11.07 1.66
CA THR A 39 -13.47 11.24 2.19
C THR A 39 -12.44 11.08 1.09
N ILE A 40 -12.55 10.03 0.24
CA ILE A 40 -11.64 9.82 -0.88
C ILE A 40 -11.74 10.97 -1.89
N VAL A 41 -12.95 11.37 -2.24
CA VAL A 41 -13.18 12.50 -3.16
C VAL A 41 -12.58 13.80 -2.60
N SER A 42 -12.77 14.09 -1.30
CA SER A 42 -12.21 15.28 -0.67
C SER A 42 -10.68 15.25 -0.63
N ALA A 43 -10.07 14.09 -0.34
CA ALA A 43 -8.62 13.95 -0.35
C ALA A 43 -8.02 14.21 -1.73
N VAL A 44 -8.62 13.64 -2.78
CA VAL A 44 -8.21 13.87 -4.19
C VAL A 44 -8.44 15.32 -4.60
N SER A 45 -9.58 15.89 -4.24
CA SER A 45 -9.93 17.29 -4.59
C SER A 45 -9.00 18.28 -3.90
N PHE A 46 -8.66 18.07 -2.64
CA PHE A 46 -7.71 18.93 -1.90
C PHE A 46 -6.33 18.88 -2.54
N HIS A 47 -5.90 17.70 -2.99
CA HIS A 47 -4.62 17.57 -3.67
C HIS A 47 -4.62 18.27 -5.04
N ASN A 48 -5.61 18.00 -5.88
CA ASN A 48 -5.61 18.46 -7.27
C ASN A 48 -6.01 19.93 -7.44
N PHE A 49 -6.98 20.43 -6.66
CA PHE A 49 -7.50 21.79 -6.81
C PHE A 49 -6.89 22.80 -5.84
N LEU A 50 -6.59 22.36 -4.62
CA LEU A 50 -6.08 23.24 -3.57
C LEU A 50 -4.58 23.08 -3.35
N HIS A 51 -3.92 22.14 -4.02
CA HIS A 51 -2.51 21.78 -3.83
C HIS A 51 -2.14 21.50 -2.36
N LEU A 52 -3.13 21.03 -1.57
CA LEU A 52 -2.95 20.64 -0.18
C LEU A 52 -2.59 19.16 -0.05
N PRO A 53 -1.89 18.75 1.01
CA PRO A 53 -1.65 17.34 1.26
C PRO A 53 -2.95 16.53 1.35
N PRO A 54 -3.05 15.34 0.71
CA PRO A 54 -4.26 14.49 0.75
C PRO A 54 -4.70 14.13 2.17
N MET A 55 -3.76 14.14 3.12
CA MET A 55 -3.99 13.89 4.54
C MET A 55 -5.07 14.82 5.11
N LEU A 56 -5.13 16.08 4.70
CA LEU A 56 -6.15 17.03 5.20
C LEU A 56 -7.56 16.60 4.81
N GLY A 57 -7.75 16.08 3.57
CA GLY A 57 -9.03 15.53 3.14
C GLY A 57 -9.41 14.26 3.91
N MET A 58 -8.43 13.40 4.20
CA MET A 58 -8.65 12.20 5.01
C MET A 58 -9.03 12.56 6.45
N MET A 59 -8.35 13.53 7.08
CA MET A 59 -8.67 14.01 8.43
C MET A 59 -10.03 14.70 8.49
N PHE A 60 -10.41 15.44 7.46
CA PHE A 60 -11.75 16.01 7.33
C PHE A 60 -12.82 14.91 7.31
N GLY A 61 -12.62 13.86 6.50
CA GLY A 61 -13.52 12.72 6.46
C GLY A 61 -13.61 11.96 7.78
N LEU A 62 -12.49 11.81 8.49
CA LEU A 62 -12.45 11.21 9.83
C LEU A 62 -13.27 12.05 10.83
N GLY A 63 -13.18 13.38 10.76
CA GLY A 63 -13.99 14.30 11.57
C GLY A 63 -15.48 14.15 11.30
N LEU A 64 -15.90 14.07 10.03
CA LEU A 64 -17.29 13.82 9.64
C LEU A 64 -17.80 12.46 10.15
N LEU A 65 -16.97 11.42 10.06
CA LEU A 65 -17.29 10.11 10.59
C LEU A 65 -17.46 10.14 12.11
N GLY A 66 -16.62 10.89 12.82
CA GLY A 66 -16.74 11.10 14.26
C GLY A 66 -18.04 11.79 14.65
N LEU A 67 -18.42 12.86 13.94
CA LEU A 67 -19.69 13.56 14.16
C LEU A 67 -20.90 12.66 13.88
N TYR A 68 -20.86 11.90 12.80
CA TYR A 68 -21.93 10.95 12.47
C TYR A 68 -22.03 9.81 13.50
N SER A 69 -20.93 9.32 13.99
CA SER A 69 -20.88 8.32 15.06
C SER A 69 -21.53 8.85 16.33
N PHE A 70 -21.28 10.10 16.69
CA PHE A 70 -21.92 10.76 17.82
C PHE A 70 -23.43 10.89 17.62
N TYR A 71 -23.88 11.26 16.41
CA TYR A 71 -25.29 11.32 16.05
C TYR A 71 -25.97 9.95 16.18
N ILE A 72 -25.38 8.87 15.67
CA ILE A 72 -25.90 7.50 15.83
C ILE A 72 -26.00 7.13 17.31
N LYS A 73 -24.98 7.46 18.10
CA LYS A 73 -24.96 7.15 19.54
C LYS A 73 -26.11 7.82 20.32
N ILE A 74 -26.43 9.09 20.00
CA ILE A 74 -27.54 9.82 20.65
C ILE A 74 -28.92 9.27 20.19
N THR A 75 -29.02 8.88 18.92
CA THR A 75 -30.29 8.45 18.30
C THR A 75 -30.50 6.94 18.44
N HIS A 76 -29.64 6.26 19.21
CA HIS A 76 -29.75 4.81 19.42
C HIS A 76 -30.94 4.48 20.32
N ASP A 77 -31.81 3.60 19.82
CA ASP A 77 -32.92 3.07 20.62
C ASP A 77 -32.39 1.95 21.55
N PRO A 78 -32.53 2.09 22.89
CA PRO A 78 -32.05 1.10 23.85
C PRO A 78 -32.69 -0.29 23.70
N SER A 79 -33.84 -0.38 23.01
CA SER A 79 -34.59 -1.62 22.80
C SER A 79 -34.08 -2.47 21.62
N SER A 80 -33.21 -1.91 20.78
CA SER A 80 -32.60 -2.62 19.66
C SER A 80 -31.37 -3.40 20.13
N ASP A 81 -31.33 -4.71 19.84
CA ASP A 81 -30.21 -5.63 20.13
C ASP A 81 -28.96 -5.36 19.25
N ASP A 82 -28.94 -4.22 18.59
CA ASP A 82 -27.88 -3.80 17.68
C ASP A 82 -26.66 -3.30 18.48
N GLN A 83 -25.51 -3.93 18.31
CA GLN A 83 -24.28 -3.51 18.97
C GLN A 83 -24.01 -2.04 18.68
N LYS A 84 -23.88 -1.25 19.75
CA LYS A 84 -23.60 0.20 19.68
C LYS A 84 -22.35 0.44 18.81
N PHE A 85 -22.49 1.30 17.80
CA PHE A 85 -21.34 1.78 17.04
C PHE A 85 -20.53 2.73 17.93
N ASP A 86 -19.34 2.30 18.32
CA ASP A 86 -18.40 3.11 19.11
C ASP A 86 -17.19 3.50 18.27
N PHE A 87 -17.11 4.77 17.90
CA PHE A 87 -16.03 5.33 17.11
C PHE A 87 -14.68 5.15 17.79
N PHE A 88 -14.57 5.41 19.09
CA PHE A 88 -13.31 5.30 19.82
C PHE A 88 -12.86 3.85 19.96
N ARG A 89 -13.78 2.93 20.13
CA ARG A 89 -13.48 1.50 20.13
C ARG A 89 -12.94 1.01 18.77
N ASN A 90 -13.49 1.54 17.66
CA ASN A 90 -12.99 1.21 16.34
C ASN A 90 -11.63 1.87 16.09
N LEU A 91 -11.45 3.12 16.54
CA LEU A 91 -10.18 3.84 16.46
C LEU A 91 -9.07 3.16 17.29
N SER A 92 -9.39 2.64 18.48
CA SER A 92 -8.43 1.90 19.31
C SER A 92 -7.98 0.58 18.71
N ARG A 93 -8.75 0.02 17.76
CA ARG A 93 -8.40 -1.18 17.01
C ARG A 93 -7.63 -0.91 15.73
N ALA A 94 -7.36 0.36 15.41
CA ALA A 94 -6.49 0.71 14.29
C ALA A 94 -5.09 0.14 14.52
N GLU A 95 -4.39 -0.16 13.45
CA GLU A 95 -3.03 -0.74 13.50
C GLU A 95 -2.00 0.33 13.84
N TRP A 96 -1.97 0.73 15.12
CA TRP A 96 -1.04 1.72 15.65
C TRP A 96 0.42 1.29 15.53
N ASP A 97 0.69 -0.01 15.63
CA ASP A 97 2.03 -0.57 15.47
C ASP A 97 2.56 -0.30 14.05
N THR A 98 1.73 -0.48 13.04
CA THR A 98 2.06 -0.17 11.64
C THR A 98 2.32 1.33 11.46
N LEU A 99 1.50 2.19 12.06
CA LEU A 99 1.70 3.65 12.01
C LEU A 99 3.04 4.06 12.64
N LEU A 100 3.34 3.55 13.84
CA LEU A 100 4.58 3.84 14.55
C LEU A 100 5.80 3.28 13.81
N PHE A 101 5.67 2.11 13.20
CA PHE A 101 6.71 1.53 12.34
C PHE A 101 7.05 2.47 11.18
N PHE A 102 6.07 2.90 10.40
CA PHE A 102 6.31 3.83 9.29
C PHE A 102 6.87 5.18 9.76
N PHE A 103 6.36 5.72 10.87
CA PHE A 103 6.91 6.94 11.46
C PHE A 103 8.39 6.78 11.80
N GLY A 104 8.76 5.68 12.48
CA GLY A 104 10.15 5.39 12.84
C GLY A 104 11.06 5.23 11.61
N VAL A 105 10.59 4.52 10.59
CA VAL A 105 11.36 4.31 9.34
C VAL A 105 11.57 5.61 8.59
N ILE A 106 10.52 6.42 8.41
CA ILE A 106 10.61 7.72 7.72
C ILE A 106 11.58 8.66 8.45
N LEU A 107 11.51 8.69 9.79
CA LEU A 107 12.40 9.49 10.60
C LEU A 107 13.86 9.01 10.47
N SER A 108 14.09 7.70 10.49
CA SER A 108 15.42 7.10 10.35
C SER A 108 16.02 7.36 8.98
N VAL A 109 15.26 7.15 7.91
CA VAL A 109 15.70 7.44 6.52
C VAL A 109 15.99 8.93 6.35
N GLY A 110 15.12 9.80 6.89
CA GLY A 110 15.35 11.25 6.90
C GLY A 110 16.65 11.62 7.64
N GLY A 111 16.90 11.00 8.79
CA GLY A 111 18.14 11.17 9.54
C GLY A 111 19.38 10.72 8.76
N LEU A 112 19.33 9.56 8.09
CA LEU A 112 20.41 9.08 7.21
C LEU A 112 20.66 10.02 6.03
N GLY A 113 19.59 10.61 5.49
CA GLY A 113 19.71 11.64 4.45
C GLY A 113 20.40 12.89 4.96
N PHE A 114 20.04 13.36 6.16
CA PHE A 114 20.64 14.54 6.79
C PHE A 114 22.13 14.37 7.09
N ILE A 115 22.55 13.18 7.53
CA ILE A 115 23.96 12.87 7.81
C ILE A 115 24.79 12.68 6.52
N GLY A 116 24.13 12.53 5.36
CA GLY A 116 24.79 12.37 4.05
C GLY A 116 25.04 10.92 3.62
N TYR A 117 24.66 9.92 4.41
CA TYR A 117 24.81 8.50 4.02
C TYR A 117 24.01 8.16 2.76
N LEU A 118 22.82 8.73 2.58
CA LEU A 118 22.03 8.48 1.38
C LEU A 118 22.66 9.04 0.11
N THR A 119 23.46 10.11 0.21
CA THR A 119 24.22 10.64 -0.91
C THR A 119 25.28 9.64 -1.37
N LEU A 120 26.03 9.05 -0.43
CA LEU A 120 27.03 8.02 -0.76
C LEU A 120 26.39 6.79 -1.41
N VAL A 121 25.25 6.35 -0.91
CA VAL A 121 24.50 5.22 -1.50
C VAL A 121 23.97 5.58 -2.88
N SER A 122 23.51 6.82 -3.08
CA SER A 122 23.05 7.31 -4.38
C SER A 122 24.17 7.32 -5.41
N GLU A 123 25.34 7.85 -5.06
CA GLU A 123 26.51 7.84 -5.95
C GLU A 123 26.91 6.42 -6.33
N PHE A 124 27.00 5.52 -5.36
CA PHE A 124 27.35 4.13 -5.64
C PHE A 124 26.33 3.43 -6.55
N LEU A 125 25.05 3.59 -6.31
CA LEU A 125 23.99 2.92 -7.07
C LEU A 125 23.78 3.59 -8.44
N TYR A 126 23.55 4.90 -8.47
CA TYR A 126 23.06 5.58 -9.68
C TYR A 126 24.20 6.04 -10.60
N VAL A 127 25.34 6.45 -10.04
CA VAL A 127 26.53 6.80 -10.84
C VAL A 127 27.33 5.56 -11.17
N GLY A 128 27.49 4.63 -10.21
CA GLY A 128 28.28 3.41 -10.40
C GLY A 128 27.64 2.36 -11.30
N LEU A 129 26.34 2.09 -11.13
CA LEU A 129 25.61 1.03 -11.85
C LEU A 129 24.74 1.57 -13.00
N GLY A 130 24.47 2.87 -13.00
CA GLY A 130 23.51 3.50 -13.89
C GLY A 130 22.06 3.35 -13.43
N PRO A 131 21.16 4.29 -13.85
CA PRO A 131 19.82 4.40 -13.31
C PRO A 131 18.94 3.15 -13.53
N THR A 132 19.03 2.51 -14.71
CA THR A 132 18.16 1.35 -15.05
C THR A 132 18.47 0.15 -14.16
N LEU A 133 19.76 -0.18 -13.98
CA LEU A 133 20.16 -1.29 -13.14
C LEU A 133 19.93 -0.98 -11.66
N ALA A 134 20.26 0.24 -11.23
CA ALA A 134 19.99 0.69 -9.86
C ALA A 134 18.52 0.58 -9.51
N ASN A 135 17.59 1.07 -10.34
CA ASN A 135 16.15 0.98 -10.15
C ASN A 135 15.65 -0.48 -10.10
N SER A 136 16.24 -1.36 -10.91
CA SER A 136 15.89 -2.78 -10.89
C SER A 136 16.34 -3.46 -9.59
N ILE A 137 17.54 -3.16 -9.09
CA ILE A 137 18.04 -3.70 -7.82
C ILE A 137 17.25 -3.17 -6.65
N VAL A 138 16.93 -1.88 -6.64
CA VAL A 138 16.08 -1.25 -5.62
C VAL A 138 14.70 -1.89 -5.56
N GLY A 139 14.13 -2.26 -6.71
CA GLY A 139 12.89 -3.01 -6.76
C GLY A 139 13.00 -4.42 -6.14
N ILE A 140 14.11 -5.13 -6.34
CA ILE A 140 14.33 -6.43 -5.67
C ILE A 140 14.50 -6.23 -4.15
N LEU A 141 15.21 -5.17 -3.73
CA LEU A 141 15.35 -4.84 -2.31
C LEU A 141 13.99 -4.59 -1.64
N SER A 142 13.04 -4.01 -2.38
CA SER A 142 11.66 -3.81 -1.94
C SER A 142 10.91 -5.12 -1.61
N ALA A 143 11.40 -6.27 -2.05
CA ALA A 143 10.84 -7.56 -1.65
C ALA A 143 11.09 -7.89 -0.16
N ILE A 144 12.18 -7.39 0.38
CA ILE A 144 12.63 -7.67 1.76
C ILE A 144 12.23 -6.53 2.69
N VAL A 145 12.42 -5.30 2.21
CA VAL A 145 12.07 -4.06 2.92
C VAL A 145 10.80 -3.52 2.27
N ASP A 146 9.81 -3.16 3.05
CA ASP A 146 8.55 -2.61 2.52
C ASP A 146 8.80 -1.53 1.44
N ASN A 147 7.98 -1.54 0.41
CA ASN A 147 8.11 -0.66 -0.76
C ASN A 147 8.04 0.84 -0.42
N ILE A 148 7.28 1.22 0.60
CA ILE A 148 7.13 2.63 1.01
C ILE A 148 8.46 3.19 1.54
N PRO A 149 9.13 2.57 2.53
CA PRO A 149 10.47 2.98 2.98
C PRO A 149 11.51 3.03 1.87
N VAL A 150 11.53 2.04 0.99
CA VAL A 150 12.50 1.97 -0.11
C VAL A 150 12.28 3.14 -1.08
N MET A 151 11.05 3.39 -1.50
CA MET A 151 10.74 4.52 -2.37
C MET A 151 11.00 5.86 -1.70
N PHE A 152 10.73 5.99 -0.41
CA PHE A 152 11.05 7.20 0.37
C PHE A 152 12.56 7.46 0.42
N ALA A 153 13.38 6.41 0.56
CA ALA A 153 14.84 6.55 0.49
C ALA A 153 15.29 7.07 -0.88
N VAL A 154 14.77 6.52 -1.97
CA VAL A 154 15.10 6.98 -3.35
C VAL A 154 14.69 8.44 -3.54
N ILE A 155 13.50 8.84 -3.11
CA ILE A 155 13.04 10.23 -3.20
C ILE A 155 13.94 11.17 -2.38
N THR A 156 14.41 10.71 -1.21
CA THR A 156 15.33 11.49 -0.34
C THR A 156 16.72 11.61 -0.95
N MET A 157 17.22 10.57 -1.63
CA MET A 157 18.48 10.58 -2.37
C MET A 157 18.49 11.59 -3.52
N ARG A 158 17.33 11.85 -4.13
CA ARG A 158 17.16 12.73 -5.32
C ARG A 158 18.17 12.47 -6.44
N PRO A 159 18.32 11.23 -6.93
CA PRO A 159 19.23 10.96 -8.03
C PRO A 159 18.80 11.73 -9.29
N GLU A 160 19.78 12.23 -10.04
CA GLU A 160 19.52 12.85 -11.34
C GLU A 160 19.17 11.77 -12.37
N MET A 161 17.90 11.68 -12.74
CA MET A 161 17.41 10.72 -13.71
C MET A 161 16.19 11.25 -14.47
N SER A 162 15.94 10.70 -15.66
CA SER A 162 14.81 11.08 -16.51
C SER A 162 13.47 10.70 -15.87
N ILE A 163 12.37 11.28 -16.36
CA ILE A 163 11.01 10.94 -15.92
C ILE A 163 10.73 9.43 -16.10
N ASP A 164 11.19 8.85 -17.21
CA ASP A 164 11.02 7.43 -17.48
C ASP A 164 11.72 6.55 -16.45
N GLN A 165 12.86 6.98 -15.95
CA GLN A 165 13.58 6.30 -14.87
C GLN A 165 12.85 6.44 -13.51
N TRP A 166 12.20 7.58 -13.26
CA TRP A 166 11.32 7.75 -12.09
C TRP A 166 10.08 6.86 -12.15
N LEU A 167 9.51 6.69 -13.35
CA LEU A 167 8.42 5.74 -13.57
C LEU A 167 8.91 4.31 -13.41
N LEU A 168 10.13 3.99 -13.88
CA LEU A 168 10.72 2.66 -13.71
C LEU A 168 10.92 2.31 -12.24
N VAL A 169 11.50 3.19 -11.42
CA VAL A 169 11.68 2.89 -9.99
C VAL A 169 10.36 2.75 -9.25
N THR A 170 9.35 3.51 -9.62
CA THR A 170 8.00 3.37 -9.07
C THR A 170 7.39 2.01 -9.42
N LEU A 171 7.56 1.58 -10.67
CA LEU A 171 7.11 0.27 -11.15
C LEU A 171 7.86 -0.86 -10.43
N THR A 172 9.19 -0.78 -10.38
CA THR A 172 10.04 -1.83 -9.81
C THR A 172 9.86 -1.98 -8.31
N THR A 173 9.75 -0.89 -7.56
CA THR A 173 9.47 -0.95 -6.11
C THR A 173 8.07 -1.48 -5.82
N GLY A 174 7.06 -1.07 -6.60
CA GLY A 174 5.69 -1.55 -6.44
C GLY A 174 5.53 -3.04 -6.75
N VAL A 175 6.07 -3.51 -7.87
CA VAL A 175 6.03 -4.93 -8.25
C VAL A 175 6.99 -5.75 -7.40
N GLY A 176 8.19 -5.21 -7.11
CA GLY A 176 9.20 -5.86 -6.27
C GLY A 176 8.71 -6.18 -4.88
N GLY A 177 7.96 -5.26 -4.25
CA GLY A 177 7.32 -5.50 -2.96
C GLY A 177 6.36 -6.69 -2.93
N SER A 178 5.87 -7.14 -4.09
CA SER A 178 5.01 -8.31 -4.23
C SER A 178 5.77 -9.64 -4.35
N LEU A 179 7.09 -9.61 -4.53
CA LEU A 179 7.92 -10.84 -4.67
C LEU A 179 7.86 -11.70 -3.42
N LEU A 180 7.89 -11.06 -2.25
CA LEU A 180 7.69 -11.73 -0.97
C LEU A 180 6.47 -11.10 -0.28
N SER A 181 5.74 -11.90 0.48
CA SER A 181 4.55 -11.40 1.20
C SER A 181 4.87 -10.38 2.29
N ILE A 182 6.13 -10.33 2.76
CA ILE A 182 6.62 -9.36 3.75
C ILE A 182 7.07 -8.04 3.12
N GLY A 183 7.28 -7.98 1.81
CA GLY A 183 7.73 -6.79 1.09
C GLY A 183 6.64 -5.74 0.86
N SER A 184 5.44 -5.95 1.40
CA SER A 184 4.38 -4.94 1.39
C SER A 184 3.50 -5.04 2.63
N ALA A 185 3.09 -3.88 3.16
CA ALA A 185 2.17 -3.79 4.29
C ALA A 185 0.85 -4.55 4.01
N ALA A 186 0.36 -4.51 2.76
CA ALA A 186 -0.84 -5.25 2.35
C ALA A 186 -0.66 -6.76 2.44
N GLY A 187 0.52 -7.31 2.07
CA GLY A 187 0.83 -8.73 2.21
C GLY A 187 0.88 -9.19 3.66
N VAL A 188 1.49 -8.39 4.52
CA VAL A 188 1.54 -8.65 5.97
C VAL A 188 0.13 -8.61 6.58
N ALA A 189 -0.66 -7.59 6.25
CA ALA A 189 -2.04 -7.46 6.72
C ALA A 189 -2.91 -8.66 6.27
N LEU A 190 -2.75 -9.10 5.01
CA LEU A 190 -3.47 -10.27 4.50
C LEU A 190 -3.08 -11.56 5.24
N MET A 191 -1.80 -11.75 5.56
CA MET A 191 -1.36 -12.89 6.40
C MET A 191 -1.98 -12.85 7.80
N GLY A 192 -2.15 -11.66 8.36
CA GLY A 192 -2.80 -11.44 9.65
C GLY A 192 -4.29 -11.77 9.63
N GLN A 193 -5.00 -11.39 8.56
CA GLN A 193 -6.44 -11.57 8.40
C GLN A 193 -6.81 -12.99 7.95
N ALA A 194 -6.07 -13.57 7.03
CA ALA A 194 -6.31 -14.88 6.44
C ALA A 194 -5.41 -15.97 7.05
N ARG A 195 -5.33 -16.01 8.39
CA ARG A 195 -4.50 -16.96 9.12
C ARG A 195 -4.83 -18.41 8.74
N GLY A 196 -3.80 -19.17 8.38
CA GLY A 196 -3.93 -20.58 7.97
C GLY A 196 -4.23 -20.79 6.49
N TYR A 197 -4.79 -19.79 5.78
CA TYR A 197 -5.05 -19.88 4.34
C TYR A 197 -3.95 -19.20 3.52
N TYR A 198 -3.50 -18.03 3.95
CA TYR A 198 -2.41 -17.30 3.30
C TYR A 198 -1.20 -17.24 4.23
N THR A 199 -0.10 -17.89 3.81
CA THR A 199 1.11 -18.01 4.62
C THR A 199 2.33 -17.56 3.80
N PHE A 200 3.40 -17.15 4.48
CA PHE A 200 4.67 -16.77 3.84
C PHE A 200 5.19 -17.85 2.88
N PHE A 201 5.26 -19.10 3.34
CA PHE A 201 5.75 -20.22 2.50
C PHE A 201 4.78 -20.57 1.37
N GLY A 202 3.48 -20.36 1.55
CA GLY A 202 2.48 -20.49 0.50
C GLY A 202 2.72 -19.47 -0.61
N HIS A 203 2.98 -18.22 -0.26
CA HIS A 203 3.31 -17.16 -1.22
C HIS A 203 4.67 -17.40 -1.91
N LEU A 204 5.68 -17.84 -1.17
CA LEU A 204 7.03 -18.09 -1.68
C LEU A 204 7.06 -19.07 -2.85
N LYS A 205 6.14 -20.04 -2.90
CA LYS A 205 5.99 -20.97 -4.04
C LYS A 205 5.68 -20.23 -5.35
N TRP A 206 5.03 -19.08 -5.27
CA TRP A 206 4.64 -18.25 -6.41
C TRP A 206 5.68 -17.16 -6.74
N ALA A 207 6.66 -16.93 -5.86
CA ALA A 207 7.71 -15.93 -6.06
C ALA A 207 8.43 -16.06 -7.43
N PRO A 208 8.74 -17.26 -7.96
CA PRO A 208 9.37 -17.37 -9.28
C PRO A 208 8.47 -16.85 -10.41
N VAL A 209 7.15 -17.08 -10.34
CA VAL A 209 6.19 -16.60 -11.35
C VAL A 209 6.06 -15.09 -11.26
N ILE A 210 6.02 -14.55 -10.04
CA ILE A 210 5.97 -13.09 -9.80
C ILE A 210 7.26 -12.44 -10.28
N PHE A 211 8.41 -13.10 -10.08
CA PHE A 211 9.70 -12.61 -10.58
C PHE A 211 9.76 -12.55 -12.11
N ILE A 212 9.22 -13.56 -12.81
CA ILE A 212 9.09 -13.49 -14.27
C ILE A 212 8.21 -12.30 -14.67
N GLY A 213 7.11 -12.06 -13.95
CA GLY A 213 6.27 -10.89 -14.14
C GLY A 213 7.00 -9.58 -13.88
N TYR A 214 7.85 -9.54 -12.87
CA TYR A 214 8.71 -8.40 -12.54
C TYR A 214 9.67 -8.08 -13.71
N VAL A 215 10.41 -9.07 -14.19
CA VAL A 215 11.32 -8.89 -15.33
C VAL A 215 10.55 -8.46 -16.58
N ALA A 216 9.42 -9.11 -16.87
CA ALA A 216 8.59 -8.77 -18.02
C ALA A 216 8.05 -7.33 -17.94
N SER A 217 7.71 -6.83 -16.73
CA SER A 217 7.24 -5.45 -16.55
C SER A 217 8.34 -4.43 -16.81
N ILE A 218 9.58 -4.72 -16.39
CA ILE A 218 10.76 -3.88 -16.69
C ILE A 218 10.98 -3.82 -18.22
N TYR A 219 11.01 -4.98 -18.89
CA TYR A 219 11.18 -5.01 -20.33
C TYR A 219 10.06 -4.26 -21.08
N ALA A 220 8.83 -4.46 -20.68
CA ALA A 220 7.70 -3.75 -21.27
C ALA A 220 7.81 -2.22 -21.09
N HIS A 221 8.23 -1.78 -19.91
CA HIS A 221 8.46 -0.35 -19.65
C HIS A 221 9.61 0.20 -20.52
N MET A 222 10.73 -0.51 -20.61
CA MET A 222 11.87 -0.11 -21.44
C MET A 222 11.51 -0.01 -22.92
N LEU A 223 10.73 -0.97 -23.44
CA LEU A 223 10.26 -0.93 -24.83
C LEU A 223 9.34 0.27 -25.12
N LEU A 224 8.48 0.64 -24.16
CA LEU A 224 7.55 1.74 -24.33
C LEU A 224 8.22 3.11 -24.16
N SER A 225 9.22 3.23 -23.29
CA SER A 225 9.93 4.47 -23.00
C SER A 225 11.20 4.67 -23.80
N GLY A 226 11.62 3.68 -24.58
CA GLY A 226 12.88 3.76 -25.36
C GLY A 226 14.15 3.76 -24.50
N LEU A 227 14.06 3.34 -23.24
CA LEU A 227 15.22 3.21 -22.35
C LEU A 227 16.10 2.04 -22.78
N SER A 228 17.41 2.23 -22.78
CA SER A 228 18.40 1.17 -22.92
C SER A 228 18.88 0.65 -21.56
N LEU A 229 19.38 -0.60 -21.53
CA LEU A 229 20.06 -1.14 -20.36
C LEU A 229 21.34 -0.39 -20.06
#